data_fedbc507f82b1c50750c30912ee2b7b0
#
_entry.id   fedbc507f82b1c50750c30912ee2b7b0
#
_cell.length_a   1.000
_cell.length_b   1.000
_cell.length_c   1.000
_cell.angle_alpha   90.00
_cell.angle_beta   90.00
_cell.angle_gamma   90.00
#
_symmetry.space_group_name_H-M   'P 1'
#
loop_
_entity.id
_entity.type
_entity.pdbx_description
1 polymer ?
#
loop_
_entity_poly.entity_id
_entity_poly.type
_entity_poly.pdbx_seq_one_letter_code
_entity_poly.pdbx_strand_id
1 'polypeptide(L)'
;MGVSSVQLDTSQAGLVEYNFYHLGDYNYDHDSKHFSPVTIQQRVNPRPTARFTNPGKTYSFCSVESAGEEVIPITLTGVPPFSIDVEIKHHGSVRPETFSIPNIQKTTFDLKIPHKTLHLGNSAVSIRKVTDGRSCSRLLDASIPRVQISVHDAPTIRPLENQEDFCVGDRISFALSGQAPFQVYYEFNGVARKASSSSNTFRRLAEKPGVFTITGVSDSGSACRANTHLKKTIHGMPSVRVEKGRESVVDIHEGGEAEITFDFGGTPPFEFTWIRSTNARRGQRSEVLEMRSEVCEEHSMSIRASEEGTYEVVSIKDAYCAYAKEGVDLGKKKMGKLLTY
;
A
#
# COMPACT_ATOMS: atom_id res chain seq x y z
N MET A 1 -17.65 -54.01 52.80
CA MET A 1 -17.78 -53.83 51.33
C MET A 1 -16.41 -54.03 50.74
N GLY A 2 -16.25 -54.98 49.81
CA GLY A 2 -15.03 -55.13 49.04
C GLY A 2 -15.10 -54.19 47.83
N VAL A 3 -13.99 -53.48 47.55
CA VAL A 3 -13.85 -52.67 46.34
C VAL A 3 -12.82 -53.34 45.46
N SER A 4 -13.16 -53.63 44.21
CA SER A 4 -12.23 -54.08 43.19
C SER A 4 -12.12 -53.03 42.10
N SER A 5 -10.93 -52.78 41.64
CA SER A 5 -10.65 -51.84 40.53
C SER A 5 -10.14 -52.62 39.33
N VAL A 6 -10.67 -52.29 38.17
CA VAL A 6 -10.23 -52.83 36.88
C VAL A 6 -9.53 -51.70 36.12
N GLN A 7 -8.34 -52.00 35.67
CA GLN A 7 -7.62 -51.06 34.79
C GLN A 7 -8.21 -51.15 33.38
N LEU A 8 -8.72 -50.05 32.87
CA LEU A 8 -9.34 -50.01 31.57
C LEU A 8 -8.30 -49.88 30.45
N ASP A 9 -8.49 -50.66 29.39
CA ASP A 9 -7.66 -50.55 28.19
C ASP A 9 -8.08 -49.32 27.36
N THR A 10 -7.20 -48.36 27.25
CA THR A 10 -7.37 -47.14 26.46
C THR A 10 -6.48 -47.09 25.23
N SER A 11 -5.91 -48.24 24.81
CA SER A 11 -4.98 -48.33 23.68
C SER A 11 -5.66 -48.07 22.33
N GLN A 12 -6.93 -48.40 22.21
CA GLN A 12 -7.75 -48.26 21.00
C GLN A 12 -9.00 -47.41 21.26
N ALA A 13 -9.33 -46.56 20.29
CA ALA A 13 -10.55 -45.78 20.35
C ALA A 13 -11.75 -46.67 19.97
N GLY A 14 -12.85 -46.52 20.71
CA GLY A 14 -14.06 -47.32 20.46
C GLY A 14 -14.96 -47.36 21.68
N LEU A 15 -16.00 -48.18 21.59
CA LEU A 15 -16.85 -48.54 22.72
C LEU A 15 -16.31 -49.85 23.29
N VAL A 16 -15.91 -49.83 24.55
CA VAL A 16 -15.45 -51.01 25.30
C VAL A 16 -16.54 -51.38 26.27
N GLU A 17 -16.90 -52.64 26.27
CA GLU A 17 -17.94 -53.20 27.13
C GLU A 17 -17.29 -54.20 28.08
N TYR A 18 -17.48 -54.00 29.36
CA TYR A 18 -17.01 -54.91 30.42
C TYR A 18 -18.22 -55.59 30.99
N ASN A 19 -18.24 -56.91 30.85
CA ASN A 19 -19.31 -57.74 31.36
C ASN A 19 -18.79 -58.61 32.52
N PHE A 20 -19.47 -58.58 33.63
CA PHE A 20 -19.13 -59.41 34.78
C PHE A 20 -19.88 -60.74 34.65
N TYR A 21 -19.12 -61.80 34.50
CA TYR A 21 -19.68 -63.16 34.31
C TYR A 21 -19.70 -64.02 35.59
N HIS A 22 -18.83 -63.66 36.56
CA HIS A 22 -18.63 -64.43 37.74
C HIS A 22 -18.34 -63.56 38.95
N LEU A 23 -18.96 -63.82 40.06
CA LEU A 23 -18.72 -63.14 41.34
C LEU A 23 -18.72 -64.23 42.44
N GLY A 24 -17.64 -64.35 43.15
CA GLY A 24 -17.49 -65.25 44.26
C GLY A 24 -16.93 -64.57 45.51
N ASP A 25 -17.23 -65.11 46.65
CA ASP A 25 -16.60 -64.87 47.94
C ASP A 25 -16.06 -66.15 48.56
N TYR A 26 -15.56 -66.07 49.78
CA TYR A 26 -14.99 -67.28 50.45
C TYR A 26 -16.00 -68.38 50.64
N ASN A 27 -17.31 -68.12 50.75
CA ASN A 27 -18.34 -69.06 51.04
C ASN A 27 -19.25 -69.36 49.83
N TYR A 28 -19.32 -68.49 48.89
CA TYR A 28 -20.27 -68.55 47.78
C TYR A 28 -19.59 -68.21 46.45
N ASP A 29 -19.92 -69.02 45.49
CA ASP A 29 -19.50 -68.84 44.12
C ASP A 29 -20.74 -68.74 43.23
N HIS A 30 -20.96 -67.55 42.65
CA HIS A 30 -22.13 -67.26 41.83
C HIS A 30 -21.71 -66.88 40.41
N ASP A 31 -22.23 -67.67 39.47
CA ASP A 31 -22.13 -67.29 38.05
C ASP A 31 -23.19 -66.23 37.69
N SER A 32 -23.13 -65.73 36.44
CA SER A 32 -24.03 -64.69 35.92
C SER A 32 -25.52 -65.05 35.93
N LYS A 33 -25.90 -66.36 36.28
CA LYS A 33 -27.31 -66.80 36.43
C LYS A 33 -27.89 -66.42 37.78
N HIS A 34 -27.07 -66.11 38.76
CA HIS A 34 -27.50 -65.86 40.14
C HIS A 34 -27.45 -64.38 40.50
N PHE A 35 -26.93 -63.49 39.64
CA PHE A 35 -26.97 -62.07 39.81
C PHE A 35 -27.26 -61.35 38.48
N SER A 36 -27.86 -60.17 38.53
CA SER A 36 -28.10 -59.40 37.30
C SER A 36 -26.77 -58.98 36.73
N PRO A 37 -26.49 -59.28 35.46
CA PRO A 37 -25.22 -58.90 34.82
C PRO A 37 -25.08 -57.44 34.87
N VAL A 38 -23.95 -56.98 35.39
CA VAL A 38 -23.53 -55.51 35.37
C VAL A 38 -22.63 -55.33 34.17
N THR A 39 -23.14 -54.60 33.23
CA THR A 39 -22.36 -54.18 32.06
C THR A 39 -21.91 -52.73 32.25
N ILE A 40 -20.63 -52.50 32.17
CA ILE A 40 -20.06 -51.16 32.16
C ILE A 40 -19.62 -50.87 30.73
N GLN A 41 -20.20 -49.85 30.18
CA GLN A 41 -19.80 -49.35 28.85
C GLN A 41 -18.93 -48.13 29.00
N GLN A 42 -17.77 -48.15 28.37
CA GLN A 42 -16.86 -47.02 28.32
C GLN A 42 -16.53 -46.68 26.88
N ARG A 43 -16.70 -45.39 26.54
CA ARG A 43 -16.26 -44.90 25.26
C ARG A 43 -14.86 -44.32 25.39
N VAL A 44 -13.92 -44.91 24.66
CA VAL A 44 -12.57 -44.34 24.46
C VAL A 44 -12.62 -43.49 23.21
N ASN A 45 -12.46 -42.18 23.38
CA ASN A 45 -12.46 -41.23 22.27
C ASN A 45 -11.12 -41.25 21.52
N PRO A 46 -11.11 -41.12 20.19
CA PRO A 46 -9.88 -40.99 19.44
C PRO A 46 -9.17 -39.70 19.83
N ARG A 47 -7.83 -39.75 19.88
CA ARG A 47 -7.01 -38.56 20.14
C ARG A 47 -7.20 -37.56 18.99
N PRO A 48 -7.27 -36.25 19.28
CA PRO A 48 -7.40 -35.25 18.24
C PRO A 48 -6.15 -35.22 17.37
N THR A 49 -6.30 -34.77 16.13
CA THR A 49 -5.18 -34.52 15.22
C THR A 49 -5.32 -33.17 14.56
N ALA A 50 -4.17 -32.61 14.13
CA ALA A 50 -4.11 -31.39 13.34
C ALA A 50 -3.09 -31.58 12.22
N ARG A 51 -3.42 -31.12 11.02
CA ARG A 51 -2.52 -31.19 9.87
C ARG A 51 -2.73 -30.00 8.95
N PHE A 52 -1.67 -29.58 8.28
CA PHE A 52 -1.78 -28.60 7.21
C PHE A 52 -2.49 -29.24 6.01
N THR A 53 -3.41 -28.51 5.39
CA THR A 53 -4.16 -29.00 4.22
C THR A 53 -3.24 -29.15 3.02
N ASN A 54 -2.26 -28.24 2.88
CA ASN A 54 -1.30 -28.24 1.77
C ASN A 54 0.14 -28.36 2.31
N PRO A 55 0.57 -29.54 2.76
CA PRO A 55 1.93 -29.75 3.24
C PRO A 55 2.92 -29.55 2.10
N GLY A 56 4.05 -28.90 2.40
CA GLY A 56 5.10 -28.61 1.42
C GLY A 56 4.90 -27.34 0.59
N LYS A 57 3.72 -26.68 0.67
CA LYS A 57 3.54 -25.35 0.08
C LYS A 57 4.36 -24.32 0.87
N THR A 58 4.98 -23.38 0.15
CA THR A 58 5.57 -22.16 0.71
C THR A 58 4.53 -21.03 0.63
N TYR A 59 4.28 -20.39 1.75
CA TYR A 59 3.37 -19.24 1.87
C TYR A 59 4.17 -17.96 1.95
N SER A 60 3.74 -16.93 1.24
CA SER A 60 4.42 -15.63 1.20
C SER A 60 3.75 -14.64 2.14
N PHE A 61 4.55 -13.99 2.96
CA PHE A 61 4.11 -12.95 3.90
C PHE A 61 4.92 -11.69 3.71
N CYS A 62 4.36 -10.57 4.16
CA CYS A 62 5.02 -9.28 4.15
C CYS A 62 5.47 -8.90 5.55
N SER A 63 6.61 -8.22 5.66
CA SER A 63 7.13 -7.68 6.94
C SER A 63 6.19 -6.62 7.53
N VAL A 64 5.36 -6.00 6.72
CA VAL A 64 4.31 -5.05 7.14
C VAL A 64 2.93 -5.65 6.85
N GLU A 65 1.97 -5.30 7.69
CA GLU A 65 0.58 -5.73 7.50
C GLU A 65 0.05 -5.19 6.18
N SER A 66 -0.42 -6.10 5.32
CA SER A 66 -0.98 -5.76 4.02
C SER A 66 -2.33 -6.43 3.82
N ALA A 67 -3.19 -5.80 3.02
CA ALA A 67 -4.47 -6.40 2.66
C ALA A 67 -4.26 -7.61 1.75
N GLY A 68 -4.95 -8.72 2.05
CA GLY A 68 -4.89 -9.93 1.22
C GLY A 68 -3.76 -10.90 1.56
N GLU A 69 -3.26 -10.87 2.79
CA GLU A 69 -2.27 -11.83 3.26
C GLU A 69 -2.72 -13.27 3.11
N GLU A 70 -1.78 -14.15 2.77
CA GLU A 70 -2.02 -15.57 2.70
C GLU A 70 -2.39 -16.14 4.08
N VAL A 71 -3.29 -17.10 4.09
CA VAL A 71 -3.65 -17.88 5.27
C VAL A 71 -3.22 -19.34 5.06
N ILE A 72 -2.85 -20.01 6.14
CA ILE A 72 -2.40 -21.39 6.09
C ILE A 72 -3.58 -22.30 6.51
N PRO A 73 -4.21 -23.03 5.59
CA PRO A 73 -5.35 -23.85 5.93
C PRO A 73 -4.93 -25.10 6.71
N ILE A 74 -5.64 -25.35 7.81
CA ILE A 74 -5.44 -26.48 8.72
C ILE A 74 -6.71 -27.33 8.79
N THR A 75 -6.56 -28.64 8.82
CA THR A 75 -7.62 -29.59 9.08
C THR A 75 -7.44 -30.22 10.45
N LEU A 76 -8.50 -30.23 11.26
CA LEU A 76 -8.57 -30.74 12.62
C LEU A 76 -9.50 -31.94 12.67
N THR A 77 -9.18 -32.93 13.50
CA THR A 77 -10.05 -34.05 13.81
C THR A 77 -10.21 -34.16 15.31
N GLY A 78 -11.42 -34.48 15.77
CA GLY A 78 -11.82 -34.52 17.18
C GLY A 78 -13.14 -33.79 17.37
N VAL A 79 -13.39 -33.27 18.54
CA VAL A 79 -14.63 -32.59 18.93
C VAL A 79 -14.32 -31.13 19.24
N PRO A 80 -14.97 -30.16 18.53
CA PRO A 80 -14.81 -28.74 18.85
C PRO A 80 -15.28 -28.40 20.28
N PRO A 81 -14.79 -27.33 20.91
CA PRO A 81 -13.77 -26.42 20.40
C PRO A 81 -12.34 -26.99 20.50
N PHE A 82 -11.50 -26.63 19.52
CA PHE A 82 -10.09 -27.04 19.53
C PHE A 82 -9.19 -25.91 20.02
N SER A 83 -8.05 -26.28 20.57
CA SER A 83 -6.90 -25.41 20.83
C SER A 83 -5.66 -26.01 20.18
N ILE A 84 -4.87 -25.20 19.50
CA ILE A 84 -3.62 -25.63 18.88
C ILE A 84 -2.45 -24.77 19.36
N ASP A 85 -1.29 -25.41 19.52
CA ASP A 85 -0.01 -24.76 19.77
C ASP A 85 0.82 -24.82 18.48
N VAL A 86 1.17 -23.65 17.95
CA VAL A 86 1.92 -23.49 16.72
C VAL A 86 3.35 -23.06 17.05
N GLU A 87 4.31 -23.65 16.37
CA GLU A 87 5.73 -23.33 16.47
C GLU A 87 6.22 -22.81 15.13
N ILE A 88 6.96 -21.68 15.18
CA ILE A 88 7.68 -21.11 14.05
C ILE A 88 9.17 -21.22 14.32
N LYS A 89 9.89 -21.87 13.43
CA LYS A 89 11.36 -21.98 13.49
C LYS A 89 11.95 -21.14 12.37
N HIS A 90 12.52 -20.01 12.73
CA HIS A 90 13.22 -19.12 11.81
C HIS A 90 14.56 -19.73 11.38
N HIS A 91 14.95 -19.47 10.14
CA HIS A 91 16.26 -19.88 9.65
C HIS A 91 17.38 -19.22 10.48
N GLY A 92 18.30 -20.03 10.96
CA GLY A 92 19.41 -19.55 11.82
C GLY A 92 19.05 -19.34 13.30
N SER A 93 17.78 -19.43 13.70
CA SER A 93 17.40 -19.33 15.11
C SER A 93 17.56 -20.67 15.84
N VAL A 94 18.12 -20.63 17.05
CA VAL A 94 18.25 -21.80 17.91
C VAL A 94 16.94 -22.13 18.62
N ARG A 95 16.19 -21.10 19.00
CA ARG A 95 14.91 -21.27 19.71
C ARG A 95 13.75 -20.94 18.79
N PRO A 96 12.77 -21.86 18.68
CA PRO A 96 11.55 -21.57 17.96
C PRO A 96 10.65 -20.63 18.78
N GLU A 97 9.84 -19.85 18.08
CA GLU A 97 8.74 -19.09 18.67
C GLU A 97 7.47 -19.93 18.71
N THR A 98 6.69 -19.80 19.78
CA THR A 98 5.45 -20.55 19.95
C THR A 98 4.31 -19.62 20.31
N PHE A 99 3.12 -19.91 19.77
CA PHE A 99 1.89 -19.25 20.15
C PHE A 99 0.70 -20.22 20.10
N SER A 100 -0.29 -19.95 20.92
CA SER A 100 -1.49 -20.80 21.05
C SER A 100 -2.71 -20.10 20.47
N ILE A 101 -3.55 -20.89 19.79
CA ILE A 101 -4.83 -20.42 19.24
C ILE A 101 -5.94 -21.23 19.92
N PRO A 102 -6.66 -20.65 20.87
CA PRO A 102 -7.78 -21.29 21.54
C PRO A 102 -9.09 -21.16 20.76
N ASN A 103 -10.07 -21.98 21.16
CA ASN A 103 -11.48 -21.84 20.81
C ASN A 103 -11.81 -21.93 19.31
N ILE A 104 -11.18 -22.86 18.59
CA ILE A 104 -11.47 -23.14 17.19
C ILE A 104 -12.74 -24.01 17.10
N GLN A 105 -13.83 -23.46 16.55
CA GLN A 105 -15.14 -24.11 16.52
C GLN A 105 -15.36 -25.06 15.33
N LYS A 106 -14.47 -25.02 14.34
CA LYS A 106 -14.61 -25.79 13.10
C LYS A 106 -13.46 -26.77 12.92
N THR A 107 -13.71 -27.83 12.17
CA THR A 107 -12.69 -28.82 11.79
C THR A 107 -11.75 -28.34 10.68
N THR A 108 -12.08 -27.24 10.03
CA THR A 108 -11.22 -26.52 9.10
C THR A 108 -10.95 -25.13 9.66
N PHE A 109 -9.71 -24.71 9.64
CA PHE A 109 -9.28 -23.42 10.21
C PHE A 109 -8.21 -22.76 9.34
N ASP A 110 -8.36 -21.49 9.09
CA ASP A 110 -7.39 -20.68 8.38
C ASP A 110 -6.46 -19.99 9.38
N LEU A 111 -5.26 -20.54 9.52
CA LEU A 111 -4.23 -20.02 10.43
C LEU A 111 -3.67 -18.71 9.87
N LYS A 112 -3.82 -17.64 10.65
CA LYS A 112 -3.16 -16.36 10.44
C LYS A 112 -1.94 -16.29 11.33
N ILE A 113 -0.78 -15.99 10.76
CA ILE A 113 0.46 -15.81 11.52
C ILE A 113 0.48 -14.40 12.09
N PRO A 114 0.68 -14.22 13.41
CA PRO A 114 0.80 -12.89 14.00
C PRO A 114 2.03 -12.15 13.45
N HIS A 115 1.87 -10.90 13.00
CA HIS A 115 2.97 -10.11 12.42
C HIS A 115 4.21 -10.00 13.32
N LYS A 116 4.00 -9.93 14.63
CA LYS A 116 5.11 -9.90 15.62
C LYS A 116 6.02 -11.10 15.59
N THR A 117 5.58 -12.22 15.00
CA THR A 117 6.34 -13.45 14.85
C THR A 117 6.89 -13.65 13.43
N LEU A 118 6.68 -12.68 12.53
CA LEU A 118 7.21 -12.72 11.17
C LEU A 118 8.58 -12.06 11.12
N HIS A 119 9.61 -12.86 10.85
CA HIS A 119 10.97 -12.39 10.61
C HIS A 119 11.31 -12.54 9.14
N LEU A 120 12.08 -11.58 8.59
CA LEU A 120 12.51 -11.61 7.19
C LEU A 120 13.21 -12.92 6.83
N GLY A 121 12.92 -13.45 5.67
CA GLY A 121 13.47 -14.70 5.15
C GLY A 121 12.55 -15.90 5.35
N ASN A 122 13.14 -17.10 5.29
CA ASN A 122 12.39 -18.35 5.32
C ASN A 122 12.28 -18.89 6.75
N SER A 123 11.09 -19.41 7.07
CA SER A 123 10.81 -20.05 8.37
C SER A 123 9.92 -21.27 8.16
N ALA A 124 10.04 -22.24 9.07
CA ALA A 124 9.21 -23.43 9.07
C ALA A 124 8.12 -23.31 10.14
N VAL A 125 6.88 -23.59 9.77
CA VAL A 125 5.72 -23.61 10.69
C VAL A 125 5.31 -25.05 10.95
N SER A 126 5.15 -25.40 12.21
CA SER A 126 4.67 -26.72 12.65
C SER A 126 3.60 -26.59 13.74
N ILE A 127 2.70 -27.57 13.82
CA ILE A 127 1.72 -27.68 14.89
C ILE A 127 2.28 -28.63 15.92
N ARG A 128 2.47 -28.19 17.16
CA ARG A 128 3.08 -28.99 18.22
C ARG A 128 2.10 -29.73 19.07
N LYS A 129 0.95 -29.16 19.31
CA LYS A 129 -0.08 -29.74 20.16
C LYS A 129 -1.45 -29.39 19.63
N VAL A 130 -2.38 -30.32 19.79
CA VAL A 130 -3.81 -30.09 19.57
C VAL A 130 -4.57 -30.61 20.78
N THR A 131 -5.55 -29.85 21.22
CA THR A 131 -6.49 -30.20 22.29
C THR A 131 -7.89 -30.02 21.77
N ASP A 132 -8.79 -30.96 22.06
CA ASP A 132 -10.21 -30.89 21.65
C ASP A 132 -11.13 -30.47 22.81
N GLY A 133 -12.42 -30.31 22.54
CA GLY A 133 -13.44 -29.88 23.48
C GLY A 133 -13.73 -30.92 24.59
N ARG A 134 -13.21 -32.14 24.49
CA ARG A 134 -13.25 -33.16 25.52
C ARG A 134 -12.00 -33.19 26.40
N SER A 135 -11.15 -32.18 26.28
CA SER A 135 -9.86 -32.09 26.96
C SER A 135 -8.87 -33.18 26.57
N CYS A 136 -9.15 -33.93 25.49
CA CYS A 136 -8.16 -34.83 24.94
C CYS A 136 -7.07 -34.04 24.24
N SER A 137 -5.80 -34.30 24.58
CA SER A 137 -4.68 -33.61 23.96
C SER A 137 -3.71 -34.59 23.32
N ARG A 138 -3.06 -34.14 22.24
CA ARG A 138 -2.02 -34.88 21.55
C ARG A 138 -0.85 -33.96 21.24
N LEU A 139 0.35 -34.36 21.62
CA LEU A 139 1.58 -33.82 21.11
C LEU A 139 1.83 -34.39 19.71
N LEU A 140 2.18 -33.55 18.78
CA LEU A 140 2.41 -33.93 17.40
C LEU A 140 3.93 -34.05 17.17
N ASP A 141 4.34 -35.18 16.59
CA ASP A 141 5.77 -35.48 16.38
C ASP A 141 6.37 -34.65 15.25
N ALA A 142 7.70 -34.55 15.24
CA ALA A 142 8.46 -33.85 14.21
C ALA A 142 8.30 -34.48 12.79
N SER A 143 7.72 -35.70 12.69
CA SER A 143 7.42 -36.36 11.42
C SER A 143 6.20 -35.78 10.69
N ILE A 144 5.39 -34.95 11.37
CA ILE A 144 4.23 -34.31 10.74
C ILE A 144 4.72 -33.27 9.73
N PRO A 145 4.12 -33.26 8.53
CA PRO A 145 4.52 -32.32 7.49
C PRO A 145 4.45 -30.88 7.97
N ARG A 146 5.54 -30.12 7.74
CA ARG A 146 5.64 -28.69 8.00
C ARG A 146 5.28 -27.92 6.76
N VAL A 147 4.91 -26.67 6.94
CA VAL A 147 4.83 -25.71 5.84
C VAL A 147 5.95 -24.70 5.96
N GLN A 148 6.37 -24.16 4.83
CA GLN A 148 7.35 -23.08 4.76
C GLN A 148 6.63 -21.74 4.65
N ILE A 149 7.18 -20.74 5.31
CA ILE A 149 6.79 -19.36 5.11
C ILE A 149 8.01 -18.58 4.62
N SER A 150 7.80 -17.67 3.68
CA SER A 150 8.80 -16.74 3.19
C SER A 150 8.30 -15.32 3.47
N VAL A 151 9.04 -14.59 4.29
CA VAL A 151 8.69 -13.21 4.67
C VAL A 151 9.59 -12.26 3.89
N HIS A 152 8.96 -11.36 3.15
CA HIS A 152 9.62 -10.38 2.29
C HIS A 152 9.45 -8.97 2.84
N ASP A 153 10.42 -8.11 2.57
CA ASP A 153 10.25 -6.68 2.80
C ASP A 153 9.23 -6.11 1.82
N ALA A 154 8.41 -5.20 2.32
CA ALA A 154 7.50 -4.46 1.47
C ALA A 154 8.28 -3.47 0.58
N PRO A 155 7.88 -3.31 -0.68
CA PRO A 155 8.48 -2.30 -1.53
C PRO A 155 8.25 -0.90 -0.97
N THR A 156 9.15 0.02 -1.28
CA THR A 156 9.02 1.41 -0.85
C THR A 156 8.97 2.36 -2.05
N ILE A 157 8.31 3.49 -1.86
CA ILE A 157 8.27 4.58 -2.83
C ILE A 157 8.59 5.90 -2.12
N ARG A 158 9.52 6.67 -2.69
CA ARG A 158 9.97 7.94 -2.14
C ARG A 158 10.05 8.99 -3.24
N PRO A 159 9.68 10.27 -2.99
CA PRO A 159 9.89 11.31 -3.96
C PRO A 159 11.40 11.51 -4.19
N LEU A 160 11.81 11.76 -5.43
CA LEU A 160 13.18 12.14 -5.78
C LEU A 160 13.42 13.63 -5.49
N GLU A 161 12.38 14.43 -5.52
CA GLU A 161 12.41 15.87 -5.28
C GLU A 161 11.55 16.21 -4.07
N ASN A 162 12.06 17.08 -3.21
CA ASN A 162 11.36 17.47 -1.98
C ASN A 162 10.24 18.50 -2.21
N GLN A 163 10.17 19.08 -3.44
CA GLN A 163 9.11 20.04 -3.73
C GLN A 163 7.73 19.37 -3.69
N GLU A 164 6.73 20.13 -3.24
CA GLU A 164 5.34 19.69 -3.15
C GLU A 164 4.49 20.24 -4.29
N ASP A 165 4.90 21.37 -4.84
CA ASP A 165 4.21 22.12 -5.89
C ASP A 165 4.92 21.96 -7.23
N PHE A 166 4.18 21.62 -8.27
CA PHE A 166 4.64 21.40 -9.63
C PHE A 166 3.78 22.20 -10.60
N CYS A 167 4.33 22.50 -11.75
CA CYS A 167 3.61 23.18 -12.83
C CYS A 167 3.19 22.16 -13.91
N VAL A 168 2.11 22.47 -14.62
CA VAL A 168 1.77 21.70 -15.83
C VAL A 168 2.96 21.72 -16.78
N GLY A 169 3.39 20.53 -17.24
CA GLY A 169 4.59 20.33 -18.03
C GLY A 169 5.77 19.75 -17.26
N ASP A 170 5.78 19.86 -15.94
CA ASP A 170 6.83 19.28 -15.10
C ASP A 170 6.77 17.76 -15.04
N ARG A 171 7.89 17.13 -14.69
CA ARG A 171 8.00 15.70 -14.44
C ARG A 171 8.10 15.46 -12.95
N ILE A 172 7.15 14.70 -12.40
CA ILE A 172 7.15 14.25 -11.01
C ILE A 172 7.83 12.89 -10.98
N SER A 173 8.87 12.74 -10.16
CA SER A 173 9.70 11.54 -10.13
C SER A 173 9.78 10.92 -8.74
N PHE A 174 9.72 9.59 -8.69
CA PHE A 174 9.79 8.80 -7.46
C PHE A 174 10.82 7.68 -7.62
N ALA A 175 11.56 7.41 -6.56
CA ALA A 175 12.41 6.23 -6.43
C ALA A 175 11.61 5.07 -5.84
N LEU A 176 11.78 3.88 -6.40
CA LEU A 176 11.17 2.64 -5.99
C LEU A 176 12.25 1.70 -5.42
N SER A 177 11.93 0.98 -4.35
CA SER A 177 12.78 -0.06 -3.78
C SER A 177 11.99 -1.34 -3.65
N GLY A 178 12.59 -2.46 -4.01
CA GLY A 178 11.97 -3.79 -4.11
C GLY A 178 12.39 -4.47 -5.41
N GLN A 179 11.61 -5.41 -5.88
CA GLN A 179 11.88 -6.20 -7.09
C GLN A 179 10.93 -5.83 -8.24
N ALA A 180 11.48 -5.24 -9.29
CA ALA A 180 10.71 -4.91 -10.51
C ALA A 180 10.12 -6.17 -11.18
N PRO A 181 8.98 -6.05 -11.88
CA PRO A 181 8.17 -4.86 -12.12
C PRO A 181 7.34 -4.44 -10.89
N PHE A 182 7.15 -3.12 -10.77
CA PHE A 182 6.35 -2.52 -9.72
C PHE A 182 4.96 -2.14 -10.23
N GLN A 183 3.97 -2.14 -9.33
CA GLN A 183 2.68 -1.50 -9.52
C GLN A 183 2.55 -0.32 -8.55
N VAL A 184 2.41 0.88 -9.07
CA VAL A 184 2.20 2.10 -8.29
C VAL A 184 0.72 2.44 -8.31
N TYR A 185 0.15 2.60 -7.12
CA TYR A 185 -1.23 3.00 -6.92
C TYR A 185 -1.26 4.49 -6.57
N TYR A 186 -2.08 5.25 -7.26
CA TYR A 186 -2.18 6.68 -7.07
C TYR A 186 -3.59 7.19 -7.35
N GLU A 187 -3.87 8.38 -6.87
CA GLU A 187 -5.09 9.11 -7.15
C GLU A 187 -4.76 10.42 -7.85
N PHE A 188 -5.62 10.82 -8.74
CA PHE A 188 -5.59 12.14 -9.33
C PHE A 188 -6.97 12.79 -9.15
N ASN A 189 -7.02 13.88 -8.38
CA ASN A 189 -8.25 14.54 -7.96
C ASN A 189 -9.28 13.56 -7.34
N GLY A 190 -8.82 12.64 -6.48
CA GLY A 190 -9.66 11.63 -5.83
C GLY A 190 -10.03 10.43 -6.70
N VAL A 191 -9.63 10.40 -7.97
CA VAL A 191 -9.87 9.27 -8.86
C VAL A 191 -8.70 8.30 -8.79
N ALA A 192 -8.96 7.09 -8.28
CA ALA A 192 -7.96 6.03 -8.12
C ALA A 192 -7.48 5.50 -9.49
N ARG A 193 -6.18 5.30 -9.60
CA ARG A 193 -5.49 4.80 -10.80
C ARG A 193 -4.33 3.91 -10.41
N LYS A 194 -3.83 3.13 -11.37
CA LYS A 194 -2.62 2.32 -11.23
C LYS A 194 -1.73 2.44 -12.46
N ALA A 195 -0.44 2.30 -12.25
CA ALA A 195 0.55 2.26 -13.33
C ALA A 195 1.65 1.25 -13.01
N SER A 196 2.20 0.63 -14.04
CA SER A 196 3.33 -0.30 -13.89
C SER A 196 4.64 0.41 -14.20
N SER A 197 5.71 0.05 -13.48
CA SER A 197 7.08 0.48 -13.76
C SER A 197 8.00 -0.74 -13.79
N SER A 198 8.77 -0.88 -14.84
CA SER A 198 9.80 -1.91 -14.98
C SER A 198 11.17 -1.51 -14.42
N SER A 199 11.30 -0.26 -13.96
CA SER A 199 12.52 0.29 -13.40
C SER A 199 12.32 0.76 -11.95
N ASN A 200 13.41 0.98 -11.24
CA ASN A 200 13.39 1.51 -9.86
C ASN A 200 13.04 3.01 -9.80
N THR A 201 12.49 3.56 -10.87
CA THR A 201 11.98 4.94 -10.91
C THR A 201 10.59 4.94 -11.52
N PHE A 202 9.70 5.71 -10.91
CA PHE A 202 8.38 6.00 -11.44
C PHE A 202 8.30 7.49 -11.78
N ARG A 203 7.91 7.82 -13.01
CA ARG A 203 7.83 9.18 -13.52
C ARG A 203 6.46 9.46 -14.13
N ARG A 204 5.93 10.65 -13.83
CA ARG A 204 4.68 11.14 -14.42
C ARG A 204 4.85 12.56 -14.91
N LEU A 205 4.31 12.83 -16.09
CA LEU A 205 4.17 14.18 -16.58
C LEU A 205 2.95 14.83 -15.92
N ALA A 206 3.10 16.04 -15.44
CA ALA A 206 2.02 16.86 -14.91
C ALA A 206 1.20 17.45 -16.06
N GLU A 207 0.22 16.71 -16.56
CA GLU A 207 -0.54 17.08 -17.77
C GLU A 207 -1.65 18.11 -17.50
N LYS A 208 -2.20 18.10 -16.29
CA LYS A 208 -3.34 18.93 -15.90
C LYS A 208 -3.20 19.39 -14.46
N PRO A 209 -3.77 20.57 -14.12
CA PRO A 209 -3.80 21.03 -12.73
C PRO A 209 -4.62 20.09 -11.85
N GLY A 210 -4.19 19.94 -10.59
CA GLY A 210 -4.88 19.10 -9.63
C GLY A 210 -3.97 18.50 -8.58
N VAL A 211 -4.52 17.60 -7.77
CA VAL A 211 -3.83 16.91 -6.69
C VAL A 211 -3.48 15.50 -7.13
N PHE A 212 -2.19 15.18 -7.11
CA PHE A 212 -1.64 13.86 -7.38
C PHE A 212 -1.17 13.24 -6.08
N THR A 213 -1.72 12.08 -5.70
CA THR A 213 -1.39 11.41 -4.44
C THR A 213 -1.00 9.96 -4.71
N ILE A 214 0.20 9.56 -4.32
CA ILE A 214 0.58 8.13 -4.29
C ILE A 214 -0.07 7.51 -3.06
N THR A 215 -0.80 6.40 -3.26
CA THR A 215 -1.51 5.67 -2.19
C THR A 215 -0.85 4.34 -1.85
N GLY A 216 0.03 3.84 -2.70
CA GLY A 216 0.75 2.60 -2.42
C GLY A 216 1.62 2.12 -3.58
N VAL A 217 2.40 1.09 -3.28
CA VAL A 217 3.26 0.40 -4.24
C VAL A 217 3.27 -1.10 -3.94
N SER A 218 3.29 -1.92 -4.97
CA SER A 218 3.57 -3.37 -4.86
C SER A 218 4.65 -3.75 -5.85
N ASP A 219 5.36 -4.83 -5.56
CA ASP A 219 6.38 -5.39 -6.44
C ASP A 219 6.03 -6.83 -6.87
N SER A 220 6.76 -7.35 -7.83
CA SER A 220 6.52 -8.72 -8.35
C SER A 220 7.16 -9.80 -7.50
N GLY A 221 8.18 -9.48 -6.74
CA GLY A 221 8.98 -10.47 -6.01
C GLY A 221 8.35 -10.91 -4.71
N SER A 222 7.71 -9.99 -4.00
CA SER A 222 7.13 -10.26 -2.69
C SER A 222 5.61 -10.42 -2.73
N ALA A 223 4.95 -9.95 -3.78
CA ALA A 223 3.50 -9.73 -3.84
C ALA A 223 2.99 -8.80 -2.71
N CYS A 224 3.90 -8.13 -2.00
CA CYS A 224 3.58 -7.21 -0.92
C CYS A 224 3.07 -5.87 -1.47
N ARG A 225 2.17 -5.26 -0.73
CA ARG A 225 1.70 -3.91 -1.00
C ARG A 225 1.99 -3.01 0.20
N ALA A 226 2.86 -2.04 0.00
CA ALA A 226 3.05 -0.97 0.97
C ALA A 226 2.05 0.16 0.69
N ASN A 227 1.34 0.59 1.72
CA ASN A 227 0.49 1.77 1.66
C ASN A 227 1.30 3.00 2.06
N THR A 228 1.08 4.11 1.36
CA THR A 228 1.74 5.39 1.62
C THR A 228 0.80 6.52 1.26
N HIS A 229 1.15 7.74 1.65
CA HIS A 229 0.37 8.93 1.30
C HIS A 229 1.34 10.05 0.94
N LEU A 230 1.71 10.13 -0.35
CA LEU A 230 2.61 11.16 -0.87
C LEU A 230 1.82 12.09 -1.78
N LYS A 231 1.51 13.28 -1.28
CA LYS A 231 0.71 14.29 -1.99
C LYS A 231 1.62 15.26 -2.73
N LYS A 232 1.27 15.58 -3.99
CA LYS A 232 1.88 16.62 -4.83
C LYS A 232 0.76 17.44 -5.45
N THR A 233 0.95 18.74 -5.50
CA THR A 233 0.00 19.68 -6.11
C THR A 233 0.52 20.14 -7.46
N ILE A 234 -0.32 20.06 -8.48
CA ILE A 234 0.02 20.51 -9.84
C ILE A 234 -0.75 21.78 -10.12
N HIS A 235 -0.04 22.85 -10.35
CA HIS A 235 -0.59 24.17 -10.67
C HIS A 235 -0.69 24.37 -12.17
N GLY A 236 -1.71 25.11 -12.61
CA GLY A 236 -1.83 25.57 -14.00
C GLY A 236 -0.71 26.57 -14.31
N MET A 237 -0.35 26.65 -15.58
CA MET A 237 0.56 27.71 -16.03
C MET A 237 -0.15 29.07 -15.92
N PRO A 238 0.54 30.12 -15.46
CA PRO A 238 -0.02 31.47 -15.47
C PRO A 238 -0.32 31.90 -16.90
N SER A 239 -1.33 32.71 -17.08
CA SER A 239 -1.73 33.24 -18.36
C SER A 239 -2.04 34.72 -18.27
N VAL A 240 -1.91 35.41 -19.38
CA VAL A 240 -2.27 36.81 -19.51
C VAL A 240 -3.18 37.00 -20.71
N ARG A 241 -4.18 37.85 -20.57
CA ARG A 241 -5.05 38.31 -21.65
C ARG A 241 -5.01 39.81 -21.67
N VAL A 242 -4.97 40.39 -22.87
CA VAL A 242 -5.17 41.81 -23.05
C VAL A 242 -6.67 42.04 -23.24
N GLU A 243 -7.21 43.02 -22.54
CA GLU A 243 -8.66 43.32 -22.62
C GLU A 243 -9.06 43.69 -24.07
N LYS A 244 -10.20 43.11 -24.50
CA LYS A 244 -10.76 43.19 -25.85
C LYS A 244 -10.15 42.24 -26.90
N GLY A 245 -9.77 41.09 -26.52
CA GLY A 245 -9.42 39.86 -27.23
C GLY A 245 -9.81 39.67 -28.68
N ARG A 246 -9.20 40.38 -29.56
CA ARG A 246 -8.96 40.18 -31.00
C ARG A 246 -8.28 41.44 -31.48
N GLU A 247 -6.98 41.35 -31.83
CA GLU A 247 -6.16 42.41 -32.42
C GLU A 247 -6.61 43.81 -32.04
N SER A 248 -6.29 44.25 -30.81
CA SER A 248 -6.65 45.55 -30.33
C SER A 248 -5.68 46.58 -30.95
N VAL A 249 -6.01 47.10 -32.07
CA VAL A 249 -5.41 48.35 -32.54
C VAL A 249 -6.16 49.47 -31.88
N VAL A 250 -5.48 50.25 -31.06
CA VAL A 250 -6.04 51.45 -30.45
C VAL A 250 -5.38 52.65 -31.13
N ASP A 251 -6.20 53.41 -31.85
CA ASP A 251 -5.77 54.66 -32.47
C ASP A 251 -5.89 55.78 -31.44
N ILE A 252 -4.77 56.48 -31.21
CA ILE A 252 -4.69 57.67 -30.32
C ILE A 252 -4.27 58.86 -31.12
N HIS A 253 -4.78 60.04 -30.75
CA HIS A 253 -4.36 61.29 -31.34
C HIS A 253 -3.00 61.72 -30.76
N GLU A 254 -2.30 62.58 -31.50
CA GLU A 254 -1.04 63.17 -31.05
C GLU A 254 -1.20 63.81 -29.66
N GLY A 255 -0.34 63.38 -28.70
CA GLY A 255 -0.43 63.78 -27.30
C GLY A 255 -1.49 63.02 -26.46
N GLY A 256 -2.23 62.08 -27.04
CA GLY A 256 -3.16 61.22 -26.33
C GLY A 256 -2.47 60.03 -25.65
N GLU A 257 -3.19 59.37 -24.73
CA GLU A 257 -2.78 58.13 -24.05
C GLU A 257 -3.85 57.07 -24.24
N ALA A 258 -3.42 55.81 -24.44
CA ALA A 258 -4.31 54.66 -24.39
C ALA A 258 -4.06 53.90 -23.07
N GLU A 259 -5.13 53.36 -22.51
CA GLU A 259 -5.04 52.43 -21.36
C GLU A 259 -5.08 50.99 -21.90
N ILE A 260 -4.05 50.23 -21.56
CA ILE A 260 -3.94 48.81 -21.89
C ILE A 260 -4.10 48.02 -20.59
N THR A 261 -5.17 47.20 -20.50
CA THR A 261 -5.43 46.37 -19.33
C THR A 261 -4.99 44.93 -19.60
N PHE A 262 -4.24 44.37 -18.68
CA PHE A 262 -3.83 42.96 -18.65
C PHE A 262 -4.64 42.23 -17.60
N ASP A 263 -5.30 41.14 -17.97
CA ASP A 263 -5.98 40.22 -17.08
C ASP A 263 -5.13 38.96 -16.88
N PHE A 264 -4.83 38.65 -15.63
CA PHE A 264 -3.95 37.56 -15.26
C PHE A 264 -4.75 36.34 -14.75
N GLY A 265 -4.44 35.17 -15.30
CA GLY A 265 -4.90 33.87 -14.78
C GLY A 265 -3.76 33.17 -14.07
N GLY A 266 -4.03 32.66 -12.88
CA GLY A 266 -3.06 32.00 -12.00
C GLY A 266 -3.28 32.42 -10.54
N THR A 267 -2.25 32.33 -9.72
CA THR A 267 -2.29 32.65 -8.29
C THR A 267 -1.39 33.87 -8.00
N PRO A 268 -1.94 35.01 -7.50
CA PRO A 268 -1.12 36.19 -7.18
C PRO A 268 -0.05 35.88 -6.11
N PRO A 269 1.05 36.63 -6.01
CA PRO A 269 1.39 37.78 -6.85
C PRO A 269 1.87 37.37 -8.24
N PHE A 270 1.65 38.28 -9.22
CA PHE A 270 2.14 38.12 -10.58
C PHE A 270 3.37 39.01 -10.81
N GLU A 271 4.47 38.41 -11.28
CA GLU A 271 5.62 39.13 -11.84
C GLU A 271 5.54 38.96 -13.36
N PHE A 272 5.46 40.03 -14.11
CA PHE A 272 5.38 39.94 -15.56
C PHE A 272 6.29 40.95 -16.24
N THR A 273 6.76 40.62 -17.43
CA THR A 273 7.56 41.49 -18.28
C THR A 273 6.83 41.72 -19.57
N TRP A 274 6.62 42.98 -19.87
CA TRP A 274 6.11 43.38 -21.17
C TRP A 274 7.17 44.14 -21.98
N ILE A 275 7.02 44.06 -23.31
CA ILE A 275 7.88 44.79 -24.25
C ILE A 275 7.00 45.66 -25.14
N ARG A 276 7.59 46.78 -25.57
CA ARG A 276 7.09 47.59 -26.71
C ARG A 276 8.05 47.37 -27.87
N SER A 277 7.52 47.01 -29.03
CA SER A 277 8.31 46.73 -30.23
C SER A 277 7.79 47.53 -31.40
N THR A 278 8.66 47.73 -32.42
CA THR A 278 8.25 48.33 -33.69
C THR A 278 7.19 47.47 -34.36
N ASN A 279 6.23 48.14 -35.04
CA ASN A 279 5.21 47.43 -35.82
C ASN A 279 5.89 46.58 -36.91
N ALA A 280 5.54 45.28 -36.98
CA ALA A 280 6.14 44.36 -37.92
C ALA A 280 5.79 44.78 -39.37
N ARG A 281 6.80 45.18 -40.15
CA ARG A 281 6.67 45.42 -41.61
C ARG A 281 7.08 44.13 -42.35
N ARG A 282 6.46 43.91 -43.52
CA ARG A 282 6.69 42.72 -44.35
C ARG A 282 8.18 42.55 -44.64
N GLY A 283 8.82 41.51 -44.07
CA GLY A 283 10.23 41.19 -44.25
C GLY A 283 11.23 41.80 -43.29
N GLN A 284 10.77 42.58 -42.31
CA GLN A 284 11.61 43.11 -41.22
C GLN A 284 11.26 42.49 -39.90
N ARG A 285 12.27 42.17 -39.09
CA ARG A 285 12.03 41.74 -37.68
C ARG A 285 11.63 42.97 -36.87
N SER A 286 10.61 42.82 -36.00
CA SER A 286 10.29 43.87 -35.02
C SER A 286 11.46 44.05 -34.04
N GLU A 287 11.82 45.31 -33.77
CA GLU A 287 12.84 45.65 -32.83
C GLU A 287 12.20 46.03 -31.50
N VAL A 288 12.78 45.53 -30.39
CA VAL A 288 12.32 45.88 -29.06
C VAL A 288 12.80 47.27 -28.70
N LEU A 289 11.86 48.19 -28.48
CA LEU A 289 12.11 49.60 -28.14
C LEU A 289 12.15 49.82 -26.64
N GLU A 290 11.33 49.05 -25.90
CA GLU A 290 11.21 49.19 -24.46
C GLU A 290 10.91 47.83 -23.82
N MET A 291 11.42 47.62 -22.60
CA MET A 291 11.15 46.43 -21.79
C MET A 291 10.96 46.86 -20.34
N ARG A 292 9.85 46.44 -19.73
CA ARG A 292 9.55 46.67 -18.31
C ARG A 292 9.07 45.42 -17.63
N SER A 293 9.48 45.26 -16.36
CA SER A 293 9.02 44.20 -15.47
C SER A 293 8.26 44.82 -14.31
N GLU A 294 7.10 44.28 -14.02
CA GLU A 294 6.19 44.80 -13.02
C GLU A 294 5.66 43.67 -12.14
N VAL A 295 5.17 44.05 -10.96
CA VAL A 295 4.55 43.11 -9.99
C VAL A 295 3.15 43.59 -9.72
N CYS A 296 2.20 42.63 -9.74
CA CYS A 296 0.79 42.89 -9.50
C CYS A 296 0.25 41.89 -8.49
N GLU A 297 -0.40 42.39 -7.45
CA GLU A 297 -1.09 41.57 -6.42
C GLU A 297 -2.53 41.20 -6.81
N GLU A 298 -3.04 41.85 -7.85
CA GLU A 298 -4.40 41.69 -8.33
C GLU A 298 -4.44 40.89 -9.64
N HIS A 299 -5.61 40.45 -10.03
CA HIS A 299 -5.81 39.72 -11.28
C HIS A 299 -5.87 40.60 -12.52
N SER A 300 -5.78 41.90 -12.37
CA SER A 300 -5.70 42.82 -13.49
C SER A 300 -4.80 44.01 -13.18
N MET A 301 -4.15 44.54 -14.21
CA MET A 301 -3.32 45.77 -14.15
C MET A 301 -3.40 46.52 -15.46
N SER A 302 -3.51 47.84 -15.35
CA SER A 302 -3.53 48.72 -16.51
C SER A 302 -2.23 49.51 -16.61
N ILE A 303 -1.72 49.67 -17.84
CA ILE A 303 -0.61 50.56 -18.17
C ILE A 303 -1.10 51.65 -19.12
N ARG A 304 -0.48 52.84 -19.04
CA ARG A 304 -0.72 53.94 -19.97
C ARG A 304 0.30 53.87 -21.09
N ALA A 305 -0.19 53.82 -22.31
CA ALA A 305 0.60 53.79 -23.53
C ALA A 305 0.42 55.12 -24.29
N SER A 306 1.48 55.89 -24.37
CA SER A 306 1.52 57.17 -25.10
C SER A 306 2.33 57.10 -26.39
N GLU A 307 3.05 55.98 -26.60
CA GLU A 307 3.96 55.83 -27.73
C GLU A 307 3.48 54.72 -28.68
N GLU A 308 3.71 54.92 -29.97
CA GLU A 308 3.41 53.95 -31.01
C GLU A 308 4.22 52.66 -30.83
N GLY A 309 3.62 51.53 -31.08
CA GLY A 309 4.28 50.23 -31.04
C GLY A 309 3.31 49.09 -30.71
N THR A 310 3.86 47.90 -30.76
CA THR A 310 3.15 46.68 -30.33
C THR A 310 3.58 46.37 -28.90
N TYR A 311 2.60 46.32 -27.99
CA TYR A 311 2.79 45.94 -26.57
C TYR A 311 2.49 44.47 -26.39
N GLU A 312 3.44 43.72 -25.85
CA GLU A 312 3.31 42.29 -25.66
C GLU A 312 3.89 41.87 -24.31
N VAL A 313 3.20 40.99 -23.58
CA VAL A 313 3.75 40.31 -22.38
C VAL A 313 4.58 39.11 -22.84
N VAL A 314 5.87 39.12 -22.50
CA VAL A 314 6.85 38.10 -22.92
C VAL A 314 7.21 37.12 -21.82
N SER A 315 6.96 37.47 -20.57
CA SER A 315 7.07 36.53 -19.45
C SER A 315 6.04 36.83 -18.37
N ILE A 316 5.60 35.82 -17.71
CA ILE A 316 4.74 35.92 -16.54
C ILE A 316 5.09 34.81 -15.57
N LYS A 317 5.12 35.15 -14.29
CA LYS A 317 5.30 34.24 -13.17
C LYS A 317 4.20 34.53 -12.17
N ASP A 318 3.57 33.51 -11.64
CA ASP A 318 2.67 33.62 -10.51
C ASP A 318 3.33 33.08 -9.22
N ALA A 319 2.57 32.84 -8.17
CA ALA A 319 3.10 32.34 -6.90
C ALA A 319 3.83 30.97 -7.05
N TYR A 320 3.50 30.17 -8.03
CA TYR A 320 3.99 28.80 -8.20
C TYR A 320 4.73 28.57 -9.51
N CYS A 321 4.25 29.09 -10.62
CA CYS A 321 4.68 28.75 -11.97
C CYS A 321 5.15 29.97 -12.76
N ALA A 322 6.03 29.74 -13.73
CA ALA A 322 6.51 30.76 -14.61
C ALA A 322 6.48 30.33 -16.07
N TYR A 323 6.11 31.26 -16.94
CA TYR A 323 6.14 31.11 -18.39
C TYR A 323 6.97 32.25 -19.00
N ALA A 324 7.84 31.92 -19.94
CA ALA A 324 8.53 32.88 -20.75
C ALA A 324 8.49 32.49 -22.22
N LYS A 325 8.26 33.48 -23.11
CA LYS A 325 8.24 33.27 -24.55
C LYS A 325 9.68 33.00 -25.03
N GLU A 326 9.84 31.88 -25.79
CA GLU A 326 11.15 31.56 -26.36
C GLU A 326 11.64 32.62 -27.34
N GLY A 327 12.95 32.89 -27.30
CA GLY A 327 13.63 33.81 -28.25
C GLY A 327 13.63 35.27 -27.86
N VAL A 328 13.11 35.67 -26.71
CA VAL A 328 13.26 37.03 -26.15
C VAL A 328 14.40 37.02 -25.15
N ASP A 329 15.46 37.82 -25.42
CA ASP A 329 16.56 38.00 -24.46
C ASP A 329 16.07 38.90 -23.31
N LEU A 330 15.65 38.29 -22.22
CA LEU A 330 15.18 38.98 -21.01
C LEU A 330 16.30 39.62 -20.20
N GLY A 331 17.52 39.78 -20.79
CA GLY A 331 18.69 40.38 -20.13
C GLY A 331 18.99 39.69 -18.79
N LYS A 332 20.20 39.20 -18.60
CA LYS A 332 20.65 38.40 -17.44
C LYS A 332 20.39 39.04 -16.06
N LYS A 333 19.16 39.21 -15.64
CA LYS A 333 18.81 39.18 -14.23
C LYS A 333 18.57 37.71 -13.85
N LYS A 334 19.37 37.20 -12.90
CA LYS A 334 19.28 35.83 -12.36
C LYS A 334 17.84 35.49 -11.99
N MET A 335 17.09 34.98 -12.95
CA MET A 335 15.95 34.12 -12.64
C MET A 335 16.55 32.81 -12.17
N GLY A 336 16.06 32.32 -11.03
CA GLY A 336 16.55 31.10 -10.42
C GLY A 336 16.56 29.95 -11.44
N LYS A 337 17.64 29.16 -11.41
CA LYS A 337 17.95 28.09 -12.34
C LYS A 337 16.68 27.31 -12.73
N LEU A 338 16.23 27.52 -13.95
CA LEU A 338 15.48 26.45 -14.63
C LEU A 338 16.48 25.31 -14.85
N LEU A 339 16.35 24.24 -14.08
CA LEU A 339 17.07 23.00 -14.30
C LEU A 339 16.45 22.33 -15.52
N THR A 340 17.04 22.56 -16.69
CA THR A 340 16.90 21.67 -17.84
C THR A 340 17.78 20.47 -17.61
N TYR A 341 17.16 19.29 -17.38
CA TYR A 341 17.77 17.99 -17.54
C TYR A 341 16.94 17.16 -18.51
#